data_bb25eaca7014bff5b924467bb70a8017
#
_entry.id   bb25eaca7014bff5b924467bb70a8017
#
_cell.length_a   1.000
_cell.length_b   1.000
_cell.length_c   1.000
_cell.angle_alpha   90.00
_cell.angle_beta   90.00
_cell.angle_gamma   90.00
#
_symmetry.space_group_name_H-M   'P 1'
#
loop_
_entity.id
_entity.type
_entity.pdbx_description
1 polymer ?
#
loop_
_entity_poly.entity_id
_entity_poly.type
_entity_poly.pdbx_seq_one_letter_code
_entity_poly.pdbx_strand_id
1 'polypeptide(L)'
;MSEYWSALFPSTSMLVVMLLATATAATMRAFSGFGNGLLLAPVFSLYLAPQDMVAVITVINLLGTLQMLPGVWRHIDWPLIWRMVPAALAGVPLGWLLLNAMDPAVVRRVVAVIVIFLSLVLLAGWTYRGTRGKWQELGAGVCSGVLTALAGMGGPPFILYMLSAPNYSAVAFRTFLTVFFVFSQVLVLGVIVLTGVFSVNQLVYVGTVLPVHILATVLGSFLFVRALRGKAHRIKRICLLILLLVGLLVLFL
;
A
#
# COMPACT_ATOMS: atom_id res chain seq x y z
N MET A 1 15.63 -23.61 -16.48
CA MET A 1 15.57 -22.34 -15.69
C MET A 1 15.34 -21.12 -16.56
N SER A 2 15.99 -20.99 -17.73
CA SER A 2 15.79 -19.87 -18.67
C SER A 2 14.35 -19.75 -19.18
N GLU A 3 13.74 -20.85 -19.59
CA GLU A 3 12.36 -20.89 -20.09
C GLU A 3 11.32 -20.50 -19.02
N TYR A 4 11.49 -20.99 -17.79
CA TYR A 4 10.62 -20.63 -16.68
C TYR A 4 10.70 -19.12 -16.34
N TRP A 5 11.94 -18.57 -16.38
CA TRP A 5 12.16 -17.14 -16.15
C TRP A 5 11.54 -16.29 -17.26
N SER A 6 11.69 -16.69 -18.54
CA SER A 6 11.09 -15.98 -19.67
C SER A 6 9.56 -16.08 -19.70
N ALA A 7 8.97 -17.12 -19.13
CA ALA A 7 7.52 -17.22 -18.96
C ALA A 7 6.98 -16.25 -17.92
N LEU A 8 7.70 -16.00 -16.82
CA LEU A 8 7.30 -15.06 -15.78
C LEU A 8 7.59 -13.60 -16.16
N PHE A 9 8.70 -13.36 -16.85
CA PHE A 9 9.12 -12.03 -17.32
C PHE A 9 9.27 -12.04 -18.85
N PRO A 10 8.15 -12.00 -19.59
CA PRO A 10 8.14 -12.12 -21.05
C PRO A 10 8.88 -10.97 -21.75
N SER A 11 9.11 -9.86 -21.05
CA SER A 11 9.86 -8.72 -21.60
C SER A 11 10.77 -8.07 -20.56
N THR A 12 11.95 -7.63 -21.00
CA THR A 12 12.85 -6.83 -20.15
C THR A 12 12.19 -5.53 -19.69
N SER A 13 11.32 -4.96 -20.52
CA SER A 13 10.57 -3.75 -20.17
C SER A 13 9.65 -3.96 -18.97
N MET A 14 8.94 -5.09 -18.89
CA MET A 14 8.13 -5.47 -17.72
C MET A 14 8.99 -5.49 -16.45
N LEU A 15 10.13 -6.18 -16.50
CA LEU A 15 11.02 -6.27 -15.35
C LEU A 15 11.51 -4.90 -14.89
N VAL A 16 11.98 -4.07 -15.83
CA VAL A 16 12.48 -2.71 -15.55
C VAL A 16 11.37 -1.85 -14.93
N VAL A 17 10.17 -1.87 -15.50
CA VAL A 17 9.02 -1.11 -14.98
C VAL A 17 8.66 -1.56 -13.56
N MET A 18 8.61 -2.88 -13.30
CA MET A 18 8.32 -3.41 -11.97
C MET A 18 9.38 -3.00 -10.93
N LEU A 19 10.68 -3.04 -11.29
CA LEU A 19 11.78 -2.62 -10.41
C LEU A 19 11.73 -1.11 -10.13
N LEU A 20 11.54 -0.27 -11.15
CA LEU A 20 11.44 1.18 -10.99
C LEU A 20 10.21 1.58 -10.16
N ALA A 21 9.06 0.96 -10.43
CA ALA A 21 7.85 1.16 -9.64
C ALA A 21 8.08 0.77 -8.17
N THR A 22 8.73 -0.38 -7.93
CA THR A 22 9.06 -0.85 -6.58
C THR A 22 10.01 0.11 -5.86
N ALA A 23 11.06 0.57 -6.51
CA ALA A 23 11.99 1.54 -5.92
C ALA A 23 11.29 2.85 -5.53
N THR A 24 10.47 3.38 -6.45
CA THR A 24 9.72 4.62 -6.23
C THR A 24 8.70 4.44 -5.11
N ALA A 25 7.91 3.36 -5.14
CA ALA A 25 6.87 3.08 -4.17
C ALA A 25 7.44 2.88 -2.75
N ALA A 26 8.52 2.11 -2.62
CA ALA A 26 9.18 1.85 -1.35
C ALA A 26 9.79 3.13 -0.75
N THR A 27 10.43 3.96 -1.58
CA THR A 27 10.96 5.27 -1.16
C THR A 27 9.83 6.18 -0.68
N MET A 28 8.74 6.28 -1.46
CA MET A 28 7.56 7.06 -1.10
C MET A 28 6.96 6.61 0.24
N ARG A 29 6.79 5.31 0.42
CA ARG A 29 6.24 4.74 1.66
C ARG A 29 7.15 4.99 2.86
N ALA A 30 8.44 4.75 2.72
CA ALA A 30 9.40 4.96 3.80
C ALA A 30 9.44 6.43 4.23
N PHE A 31 9.23 7.36 3.29
CA PHE A 31 9.15 8.79 3.54
C PHE A 31 7.82 9.21 4.16
N SER A 32 6.68 8.81 3.57
CA SER A 32 5.34 9.30 3.93
C SER A 32 4.56 8.40 4.89
N GLY A 33 5.00 7.16 5.07
CA GLY A 33 4.29 6.09 5.79
C GLY A 33 3.26 5.34 4.94
N PHE A 34 2.98 5.81 3.71
CA PHE A 34 1.99 5.20 2.80
C PHE A 34 2.43 5.31 1.33
N GLY A 35 1.64 4.80 0.40
CA GLY A 35 1.83 4.98 -1.04
C GLY A 35 2.40 3.77 -1.77
N ASN A 36 2.96 2.79 -1.07
CA ASN A 36 3.52 1.61 -1.72
C ASN A 36 2.45 0.88 -2.55
N GLY A 37 1.35 0.45 -1.93
CA GLY A 37 0.25 -0.19 -2.65
C GLY A 37 -0.42 0.72 -3.67
N LEU A 38 -0.56 2.03 -3.38
CA LEU A 38 -1.15 3.00 -4.31
C LEU A 38 -0.38 3.12 -5.63
N LEU A 39 0.93 2.90 -5.62
CA LEU A 39 1.74 2.93 -6.83
C LEU A 39 1.91 1.54 -7.44
N LEU A 40 2.15 0.52 -6.61
CA LEU A 40 2.39 -0.83 -7.12
C LEU A 40 1.14 -1.47 -7.69
N ALA A 41 -0.05 -1.29 -7.06
CA ALA A 41 -1.26 -1.94 -7.53
C ALA A 41 -1.63 -1.58 -8.98
N PRO A 42 -1.71 -0.30 -9.39
CA PRO A 42 -1.99 0.02 -10.78
C PRO A 42 -0.89 -0.48 -11.74
N VAL A 43 0.40 -0.35 -11.38
CA VAL A 43 1.49 -0.79 -12.26
C VAL A 43 1.52 -2.31 -12.39
N PHE A 44 1.41 -3.05 -11.28
CA PHE A 44 1.46 -4.51 -11.31
C PHE A 44 0.22 -5.12 -11.95
N SER A 45 -0.95 -4.45 -11.89
CA SER A 45 -2.17 -4.90 -12.57
C SER A 45 -2.06 -4.91 -14.09
N LEU A 46 -1.06 -4.26 -14.68
CA LEU A 46 -0.77 -4.33 -16.13
C LEU A 46 -0.13 -5.66 -16.51
N TYR A 47 0.52 -6.34 -15.59
CA TYR A 47 1.38 -7.49 -15.87
C TYR A 47 0.96 -8.76 -15.12
N LEU A 48 0.34 -8.63 -13.95
CA LEU A 48 0.00 -9.74 -13.07
C LEU A 48 -1.52 -9.91 -12.96
N ALA A 49 -1.95 -11.16 -12.79
CA ALA A 49 -3.33 -11.43 -12.37
C ALA A 49 -3.64 -10.75 -11.02
N PRO A 50 -4.89 -10.36 -10.76
CA PRO A 50 -5.23 -9.61 -9.55
C PRO A 50 -4.80 -10.28 -8.24
N GLN A 51 -4.93 -11.61 -8.14
CA GLN A 51 -4.53 -12.37 -6.96
C GLN A 51 -3.00 -12.37 -6.80
N ASP A 52 -2.24 -12.55 -7.88
CA ASP A 52 -0.77 -12.51 -7.86
C ASP A 52 -0.27 -11.12 -7.48
N MET A 53 -0.88 -10.08 -8.05
CA MET A 53 -0.59 -8.69 -7.72
C MET A 53 -0.76 -8.43 -6.21
N VAL A 54 -1.90 -8.82 -5.64
CA VAL A 54 -2.17 -8.62 -4.20
C VAL A 54 -1.21 -9.44 -3.35
N ALA A 55 -0.92 -10.70 -3.72
CA ALA A 55 0.01 -11.55 -3.00
C ALA A 55 1.43 -10.96 -2.97
N VAL A 56 1.96 -10.56 -4.13
CA VAL A 56 3.29 -9.95 -4.23
C VAL A 56 3.37 -8.66 -3.43
N ILE A 57 2.39 -7.75 -3.60
CA ILE A 57 2.33 -6.49 -2.85
C ILE A 57 2.23 -6.75 -1.34
N THR A 58 1.43 -7.72 -0.91
CA THR A 58 1.27 -8.07 0.51
C THR A 58 2.58 -8.52 1.13
N VAL A 59 3.31 -9.43 0.48
CA VAL A 59 4.57 -9.95 1.01
C VAL A 59 5.64 -8.86 1.09
N ILE A 60 5.87 -8.11 0.01
CA ILE A 60 6.87 -7.03 0.04
C ILE A 60 6.49 -5.90 1.01
N ASN A 61 5.20 -5.61 1.15
CA ASN A 61 4.70 -4.66 2.14
C ASN A 61 4.94 -5.14 3.56
N LEU A 62 4.68 -6.41 3.86
CA LEU A 62 4.92 -6.99 5.17
C LEU A 62 6.39 -6.91 5.53
N LEU A 63 7.27 -7.37 4.64
CA LEU A 63 8.72 -7.35 4.87
C LEU A 63 9.26 -5.93 5.05
N GLY A 64 8.85 -4.99 4.19
CA GLY A 64 9.22 -3.58 4.34
C GLY A 64 8.64 -2.92 5.60
N THR A 65 7.48 -3.38 6.08
CA THR A 65 6.89 -2.90 7.34
C THR A 65 7.67 -3.42 8.54
N LEU A 66 8.03 -4.70 8.53
CA LEU A 66 8.86 -5.31 9.57
C LEU A 66 10.22 -4.62 9.68
N GLN A 67 10.82 -4.25 8.54
CA GLN A 67 12.06 -3.45 8.50
C GLN A 67 11.91 -2.08 9.18
N MET A 68 10.73 -1.44 9.09
CA MET A 68 10.47 -0.13 9.68
C MET A 68 10.02 -0.20 11.14
N LEU A 69 9.52 -1.33 11.60
CA LEU A 69 8.88 -1.52 12.90
C LEU A 69 9.80 -1.18 14.10
N PRO A 70 11.09 -1.57 14.14
CA PRO A 70 11.96 -1.23 15.27
C PRO A 70 12.09 0.27 15.51
N GLY A 71 12.06 1.08 14.45
CA GLY A 71 12.15 2.54 14.53
C GLY A 71 10.92 3.24 15.10
N VAL A 72 9.78 2.56 15.20
CA VAL A 72 8.51 3.16 15.63
C VAL A 72 7.91 2.49 16.88
N TRP A 73 8.44 1.36 17.32
CA TRP A 73 7.88 0.52 18.38
C TRP A 73 7.53 1.26 19.66
N ARG A 74 8.35 2.21 20.06
CA ARG A 74 8.18 2.97 21.33
C ARG A 74 7.08 4.04 21.28
N HIS A 75 6.55 4.34 20.10
CA HIS A 75 5.58 5.44 19.89
C HIS A 75 4.19 4.93 19.47
N ILE A 76 3.89 3.67 19.76
CA ILE A 76 2.65 3.02 19.32
C ILE A 76 1.48 3.45 20.21
N ASP A 77 0.41 3.95 19.59
CA ASP A 77 -0.89 4.17 20.23
C ASP A 77 -1.71 2.87 20.18
N TRP A 78 -1.46 1.98 21.15
CA TRP A 78 -2.12 0.69 21.24
C TRP A 78 -3.65 0.78 21.33
N PRO A 79 -4.26 1.68 22.12
CA PRO A 79 -5.70 1.86 22.18
C PRO A 79 -6.33 2.12 20.82
N LEU A 80 -5.71 2.93 19.97
CA LEU A 80 -6.20 3.20 18.61
C LEU A 80 -6.04 1.99 17.71
N ILE A 81 -4.91 1.29 17.78
CA ILE A 81 -4.64 0.06 17.02
C ILE A 81 -5.72 -1.00 17.33
N TRP A 82 -5.99 -1.27 18.59
CA TRP A 82 -6.96 -2.29 18.99
C TRP A 82 -8.42 -1.94 18.65
N ARG A 83 -8.74 -0.68 18.37
CA ARG A 83 -10.06 -0.29 17.85
C ARG A 83 -10.18 -0.45 16.34
N MET A 84 -9.12 -0.15 15.60
CA MET A 84 -9.16 -0.07 14.14
C MET A 84 -8.77 -1.39 13.46
N VAL A 85 -7.84 -2.15 14.03
CA VAL A 85 -7.39 -3.43 13.46
C VAL A 85 -8.53 -4.45 13.36
N PRO A 86 -9.35 -4.73 14.40
CA PRO A 86 -10.45 -5.67 14.29
C PRO A 86 -11.47 -5.29 13.19
N ALA A 87 -11.73 -3.99 13.01
CA ALA A 87 -12.59 -3.52 11.94
C ALA A 87 -12.00 -3.80 10.55
N ALA A 88 -10.68 -3.59 10.39
CA ALA A 88 -9.99 -3.94 9.15
C ALA A 88 -9.98 -5.46 8.92
N LEU A 89 -9.85 -6.27 9.97
CA LEU A 89 -9.96 -7.73 9.89
C LEU A 89 -11.29 -8.15 9.29
N ALA A 90 -12.40 -7.50 9.67
CA ALA A 90 -13.72 -7.74 9.10
C ALA A 90 -13.82 -7.30 7.62
N GLY A 91 -13.08 -6.27 7.21
CA GLY A 91 -13.07 -5.78 5.83
C GLY A 91 -12.27 -6.66 4.86
N VAL A 92 -11.22 -7.36 5.33
CA VAL A 92 -10.35 -8.17 4.47
C VAL A 92 -11.08 -9.28 3.73
N PRO A 93 -11.95 -10.11 4.35
CA PRO A 93 -12.71 -11.12 3.64
C PRO A 93 -13.61 -10.53 2.54
N LEU A 94 -14.24 -9.39 2.79
CA LEU A 94 -15.06 -8.69 1.80
C LEU A 94 -14.23 -8.23 0.59
N GLY A 95 -13.06 -7.63 0.84
CA GLY A 95 -12.16 -7.23 -0.22
C GLY A 95 -11.64 -8.40 -1.04
N TRP A 96 -11.34 -9.52 -0.40
CA TRP A 96 -10.92 -10.76 -1.06
C TRP A 96 -12.03 -11.38 -1.91
N LEU A 97 -13.27 -11.41 -1.41
CA LEU A 97 -14.42 -11.87 -2.18
C LEU A 97 -14.66 -10.99 -3.42
N LEU A 98 -14.59 -9.67 -3.27
CA LEU A 98 -14.71 -8.73 -4.38
C LEU A 98 -13.61 -8.95 -5.42
N LEU A 99 -12.36 -9.12 -4.99
CA LEU A 99 -11.22 -9.38 -5.89
C LEU A 99 -11.45 -10.63 -6.74
N ASN A 100 -11.99 -11.71 -6.15
CA ASN A 100 -12.21 -12.97 -6.86
C ASN A 100 -13.50 -12.99 -7.69
N ALA A 101 -14.46 -12.10 -7.40
CA ALA A 101 -15.72 -11.99 -8.14
C ALA A 101 -15.63 -11.09 -9.37
N MET A 102 -14.56 -10.29 -9.50
CA MET A 102 -14.43 -9.29 -10.57
C MET A 102 -13.47 -9.77 -11.66
N ASP A 103 -13.79 -9.42 -12.92
CA ASP A 103 -12.86 -9.62 -14.03
C ASP A 103 -11.56 -8.83 -13.82
N PRO A 104 -10.39 -9.38 -14.23
CA PRO A 104 -9.10 -8.69 -14.12
C PRO A 104 -9.08 -7.27 -14.71
N ALA A 105 -9.76 -7.06 -15.83
CA ALA A 105 -9.87 -5.74 -16.46
C ALA A 105 -10.69 -4.75 -15.60
N VAL A 106 -11.74 -5.25 -14.92
CA VAL A 106 -12.54 -4.45 -13.99
C VAL A 106 -11.72 -4.09 -12.75
N VAL A 107 -10.99 -5.06 -12.18
CA VAL A 107 -10.08 -4.82 -11.04
C VAL A 107 -9.08 -3.72 -11.38
N ARG A 108 -8.42 -3.80 -12.55
CA ARG A 108 -7.46 -2.79 -13.02
C ARG A 108 -8.07 -1.39 -13.05
N ARG A 109 -9.26 -1.24 -13.66
CA ARG A 109 -9.97 0.05 -13.75
C ARG A 109 -10.36 0.58 -12.37
N VAL A 110 -10.91 -0.28 -11.51
CA VAL A 110 -11.28 0.08 -10.13
C VAL A 110 -10.07 0.55 -9.35
N VAL A 111 -8.96 -0.17 -9.43
CA VAL A 111 -7.68 0.21 -8.79
C VAL A 111 -7.21 1.58 -9.30
N ALA A 112 -7.21 1.80 -10.62
CA ALA A 112 -6.80 3.08 -11.21
C ALA A 112 -7.70 4.24 -10.76
N VAL A 113 -9.03 4.05 -10.79
CA VAL A 113 -10.00 5.08 -10.34
C VAL A 113 -9.81 5.41 -8.86
N ILE A 114 -9.62 4.39 -8.01
CA ILE A 114 -9.37 4.61 -6.57
C ILE A 114 -8.08 5.41 -6.37
N VAL A 115 -7.00 5.08 -7.08
CA VAL A 115 -5.72 5.80 -6.97
C VAL A 115 -5.86 7.25 -7.43
N ILE A 116 -6.53 7.50 -8.55
CA ILE A 116 -6.80 8.87 -9.05
C ILE A 116 -7.61 9.65 -8.02
N PHE A 117 -8.74 9.10 -7.56
CA PHE A 117 -9.62 9.75 -6.59
C PHE A 117 -8.86 10.12 -5.31
N LEU A 118 -8.13 9.16 -4.73
CA LEU A 118 -7.38 9.38 -3.49
C LEU A 118 -6.24 10.38 -3.68
N SER A 119 -5.56 10.33 -4.82
CA SER A 119 -4.51 11.31 -5.14
C SER A 119 -5.08 12.73 -5.24
N LEU A 120 -6.22 12.91 -5.90
CA LEU A 120 -6.90 14.20 -6.01
C LEU A 120 -7.36 14.72 -4.64
N VAL A 121 -8.00 13.88 -3.83
CA VAL A 121 -8.45 14.22 -2.47
C VAL A 121 -7.29 14.68 -1.60
N LEU A 122 -6.17 13.94 -1.65
CA LEU A 122 -4.97 14.27 -0.86
C LEU A 122 -4.22 15.50 -1.42
N LEU A 123 -4.22 15.74 -2.74
CA LEU A 123 -3.66 16.93 -3.38
C LEU A 123 -4.47 18.19 -3.06
N ALA A 124 -5.81 18.06 -3.05
CA ALA A 124 -6.70 19.14 -2.63
C ALA A 124 -6.56 19.49 -1.13
N GLY A 125 -5.79 18.70 -0.37
CA GLY A 125 -5.62 18.91 1.07
C GLY A 125 -6.91 18.66 1.86
N TRP A 126 -7.87 17.90 1.28
CA TRP A 126 -9.11 17.59 1.96
C TRP A 126 -8.84 16.76 3.21
N THR A 127 -9.47 17.13 4.30
CA THR A 127 -9.42 16.42 5.56
C THR A 127 -10.83 16.18 6.07
N TYR A 128 -11.06 15.05 6.69
CA TYR A 128 -12.35 14.80 7.32
C TYR A 128 -12.60 15.83 8.43
N ARG A 129 -13.74 16.54 8.36
CA ARG A 129 -14.12 17.60 9.32
C ARG A 129 -15.28 17.19 10.24
N GLY A 130 -15.73 15.93 10.16
CA GLY A 130 -16.81 15.42 10.99
C GLY A 130 -16.36 15.08 12.41
N THR A 131 -17.33 14.66 13.22
CA THR A 131 -17.07 14.17 14.59
C THR A 131 -16.20 12.93 14.56
N ARG A 132 -15.22 12.86 15.45
CA ARG A 132 -14.39 11.68 15.66
C ARG A 132 -15.08 10.76 16.67
N GLY A 133 -15.21 9.50 16.33
CA GLY A 133 -15.88 8.56 17.20
C GLY A 133 -15.68 7.11 16.76
N LYS A 134 -16.16 6.20 17.57
CA LYS A 134 -16.01 4.74 17.34
C LYS A 134 -16.53 4.28 15.98
N TRP A 135 -17.65 4.83 15.51
CA TRP A 135 -18.24 4.44 14.23
C TRP A 135 -17.41 4.86 13.03
N GLN A 136 -16.79 6.03 13.09
CA GLN A 136 -15.90 6.51 12.05
C GLN A 136 -14.59 5.71 12.04
N GLU A 137 -14.06 5.35 13.21
CA GLU A 137 -12.90 4.46 13.34
C GLU A 137 -13.20 3.08 12.75
N LEU A 138 -14.36 2.50 13.07
CA LEU A 138 -14.80 1.22 12.51
C LEU A 138 -14.96 1.30 10.99
N GLY A 139 -15.65 2.33 10.48
CA GLY A 139 -15.83 2.54 9.04
C GLY A 139 -14.51 2.69 8.30
N ALA A 140 -13.59 3.52 8.78
CA ALA A 140 -12.26 3.66 8.21
C ALA A 140 -11.48 2.34 8.27
N GLY A 141 -11.63 1.57 9.35
CA GLY A 141 -11.05 0.24 9.50
C GLY A 141 -11.54 -0.71 8.43
N VAL A 142 -12.85 -0.93 8.33
CA VAL A 142 -13.48 -1.84 7.34
C VAL A 142 -13.07 -1.44 5.92
N CYS A 143 -13.23 -0.17 5.54
CA CYS A 143 -12.83 0.32 4.22
C CYS A 143 -11.34 0.06 3.94
N SER A 144 -10.49 0.25 4.94
CA SER A 144 -9.06 -0.02 4.81
C SER A 144 -8.76 -1.52 4.62
N GLY A 145 -9.46 -2.39 5.34
CA GLY A 145 -9.37 -3.84 5.17
C GLY A 145 -9.78 -4.28 3.77
N VAL A 146 -10.92 -3.79 3.28
CA VAL A 146 -11.39 -4.05 1.91
C VAL A 146 -10.34 -3.64 0.88
N LEU A 147 -9.83 -2.41 0.96
CA LEU A 147 -8.83 -1.91 0.01
C LEU A 147 -7.47 -2.62 0.14
N THR A 148 -7.12 -3.11 1.33
CA THR A 148 -5.90 -3.92 1.51
C THR A 148 -6.01 -5.24 0.76
N ALA A 149 -7.13 -5.95 0.91
CA ALA A 149 -7.34 -7.24 0.26
C ALA A 149 -7.62 -7.10 -1.23
N LEU A 150 -8.31 -6.03 -1.65
CA LEU A 150 -8.63 -5.80 -3.07
C LEU A 150 -7.38 -5.41 -3.89
N ALA A 151 -6.46 -4.65 -3.32
CA ALA A 151 -5.37 -4.07 -4.10
C ALA A 151 -4.10 -3.73 -3.28
N GLY A 152 -3.95 -4.20 -2.06
CA GLY A 152 -2.80 -3.84 -1.21
C GLY A 152 -2.75 -2.36 -0.79
N MET A 153 -3.86 -1.62 -0.87
CA MET A 153 -3.94 -0.15 -0.73
C MET A 153 -4.66 0.31 0.55
N GLY A 154 -4.56 -0.39 1.66
CA GLY A 154 -5.33 -0.09 2.89
C GLY A 154 -5.06 1.25 3.59
N GLY A 155 -4.03 1.99 3.18
CA GLY A 155 -3.65 3.24 3.84
C GLY A 155 -4.64 4.42 3.75
N PRO A 156 -5.21 4.72 2.58
CA PRO A 156 -5.95 5.95 2.34
C PRO A 156 -7.13 6.24 3.26
N PRO A 157 -8.03 5.30 3.60
CA PRO A 157 -9.13 5.59 4.52
C PRO A 157 -8.65 6.07 5.89
N PHE A 158 -7.56 5.46 6.39
CA PHE A 158 -6.93 5.91 7.61
C PHE A 158 -6.25 7.26 7.48
N ILE A 159 -5.60 7.51 6.36
CA ILE A 159 -4.94 8.80 6.10
C ILE A 159 -5.96 9.93 6.19
N LEU A 160 -7.11 9.77 5.52
CA LEU A 160 -8.17 10.77 5.52
C LEU A 160 -8.75 10.97 6.93
N TYR A 161 -8.94 9.89 7.68
CA TYR A 161 -9.41 9.94 9.06
C TYR A 161 -8.37 10.57 10.00
N MET A 162 -7.10 10.18 9.90
CA MET A 162 -6.04 10.65 10.80
C MET A 162 -5.66 12.12 10.54
N LEU A 163 -5.68 12.58 9.29
CA LEU A 163 -5.44 13.98 8.94
C LEU A 163 -6.50 14.93 9.52
N SER A 164 -7.64 14.41 9.99
CA SER A 164 -8.65 15.19 10.70
C SER A 164 -8.27 15.53 12.15
N ALA A 165 -7.19 14.93 12.70
CA ALA A 165 -6.72 15.23 14.04
C ALA A 165 -5.83 16.47 14.03
N PRO A 166 -6.18 17.56 14.73
CA PRO A 166 -5.44 18.81 14.67
C PRO A 166 -4.00 18.73 15.20
N ASN A 167 -3.65 17.72 16.00
CA ASN A 167 -2.36 17.59 16.69
C ASN A 167 -1.60 16.31 16.36
N TYR A 168 -1.92 15.63 15.25
CA TYR A 168 -1.23 14.38 14.92
C TYR A 168 0.12 14.66 14.27
N SER A 169 1.21 14.32 14.95
CA SER A 169 2.55 14.49 14.40
C SER A 169 2.81 13.52 13.23
N ALA A 170 3.68 13.91 12.30
CA ALA A 170 4.09 13.03 11.20
C ALA A 170 4.70 11.71 11.68
N VAL A 171 5.36 11.74 12.84
CA VAL A 171 5.92 10.53 13.48
C VAL A 171 4.81 9.63 13.99
N ALA A 172 3.83 10.14 14.73
CA ALA A 172 2.70 9.36 15.23
C ALA A 172 1.88 8.75 14.08
N PHE A 173 1.65 9.51 13.02
CA PHE A 173 0.98 9.05 11.81
C PHE A 173 1.74 7.88 11.14
N ARG A 174 3.05 8.04 10.92
CA ARG A 174 3.90 6.98 10.34
C ARG A 174 3.93 5.75 11.23
N THR A 175 4.02 5.92 12.56
CA THR A 175 3.99 4.83 13.54
C THR A 175 2.70 4.03 13.43
N PHE A 176 1.56 4.72 13.48
CA PHE A 176 0.25 4.08 13.38
C PHE A 176 0.12 3.26 12.10
N LEU A 177 0.42 3.85 10.93
CA LEU A 177 0.33 3.15 9.66
C LEU A 177 1.27 1.94 9.59
N THR A 178 2.50 2.06 10.11
CA THR A 178 3.46 0.96 10.13
C THR A 178 2.91 -0.23 10.93
N VAL A 179 2.41 0.02 12.13
CA VAL A 179 1.86 -1.05 12.99
C VAL A 179 0.57 -1.64 12.41
N PHE A 180 -0.33 -0.77 11.94
CA PHE A 180 -1.56 -1.21 11.29
C PHE A 180 -1.28 -2.12 10.09
N PHE A 181 -0.29 -1.78 9.25
CA PHE A 181 0.07 -2.60 8.10
C PHE A 181 0.67 -3.95 8.49
N VAL A 182 1.37 -4.10 9.62
CA VAL A 182 1.79 -5.43 10.09
C VAL A 182 0.57 -6.34 10.23
N PHE A 183 -0.43 -5.89 11.00
CA PHE A 183 -1.62 -6.70 11.26
C PHE A 183 -2.44 -6.98 10.00
N SER A 184 -2.71 -5.95 9.20
CA SER A 184 -3.52 -6.11 7.99
C SER A 184 -2.84 -6.98 6.93
N GLN A 185 -1.51 -6.86 6.75
CA GLN A 185 -0.78 -7.67 5.79
C GLN A 185 -0.64 -9.14 6.25
N VAL A 186 -0.43 -9.38 7.54
CA VAL A 186 -0.44 -10.75 8.09
C VAL A 186 -1.79 -11.42 7.84
N LEU A 187 -2.88 -10.70 8.04
CA LEU A 187 -4.21 -11.23 7.79
C LEU A 187 -4.44 -11.53 6.30
N VAL A 188 -4.13 -10.58 5.41
CA VAL A 188 -4.29 -10.79 3.96
C VAL A 188 -3.44 -11.97 3.50
N LEU A 189 -2.19 -12.05 3.97
CA LEU A 189 -1.32 -13.20 3.67
C LEU A 189 -1.93 -14.52 4.18
N GLY A 190 -2.51 -14.50 5.39
CA GLY A 190 -3.24 -15.65 5.93
C GLY A 190 -4.38 -16.10 5.03
N VAL A 191 -5.20 -15.15 4.54
CA VAL A 191 -6.29 -15.45 3.59
C VAL A 191 -5.74 -16.02 2.29
N ILE A 192 -4.69 -15.44 1.71
CA ILE A 192 -4.05 -15.91 0.46
C ILE A 192 -3.55 -17.35 0.62
N VAL A 193 -2.90 -17.66 1.74
CA VAL A 193 -2.38 -19.02 2.03
C VAL A 193 -3.53 -20.01 2.26
N LEU A 194 -4.53 -19.65 3.05
CA LEU A 194 -5.68 -20.51 3.36
C LEU A 194 -6.54 -20.80 2.12
N THR A 195 -6.61 -19.89 1.18
CA THR A 195 -7.33 -20.08 -0.09
C THR A 195 -6.53 -20.84 -1.14
N GLY A 196 -5.28 -21.22 -0.84
CA GLY A 196 -4.41 -21.99 -1.74
C GLY A 196 -3.92 -21.20 -2.97
N VAL A 197 -4.08 -19.89 -2.97
CA VAL A 197 -3.67 -19.02 -4.10
C VAL A 197 -2.16 -18.79 -4.12
N PHE A 198 -1.48 -18.98 -2.98
CA PHE A 198 -0.04 -18.73 -2.87
C PHE A 198 0.76 -19.78 -3.66
N SER A 199 1.54 -19.34 -4.63
CA SER A 199 2.29 -20.17 -5.56
C SER A 199 3.78 -19.82 -5.61
N VAL A 200 4.59 -20.70 -6.19
CA VAL A 200 6.04 -20.49 -6.41
C VAL A 200 6.29 -19.27 -7.32
N ASN A 201 5.42 -19.00 -8.28
CA ASN A 201 5.55 -17.85 -9.17
C ASN A 201 5.56 -16.52 -8.39
N GLN A 202 4.70 -16.40 -7.39
CA GLN A 202 4.63 -15.22 -6.54
C GLN A 202 5.91 -15.04 -5.71
N LEU A 203 6.53 -16.14 -5.25
CA LEU A 203 7.84 -16.10 -4.58
C LEU A 203 8.95 -15.61 -5.51
N VAL A 204 8.92 -15.98 -6.79
CA VAL A 204 9.89 -15.49 -7.78
C VAL A 204 9.70 -14.00 -8.02
N TYR A 205 8.46 -13.52 -8.19
CA TYR A 205 8.19 -12.08 -8.31
C TYR A 205 8.67 -11.32 -7.06
N VAL A 206 8.34 -11.81 -5.87
CA VAL A 206 8.81 -11.22 -4.61
C VAL A 206 10.32 -11.20 -4.54
N GLY A 207 11.00 -12.33 -4.78
CA GLY A 207 12.46 -12.43 -4.74
C GLY A 207 13.16 -11.47 -5.70
N THR A 208 12.54 -11.20 -6.84
CA THR A 208 13.06 -10.26 -7.85
C THR A 208 12.97 -8.81 -7.40
N VAL A 209 11.84 -8.40 -6.82
CA VAL A 209 11.61 -6.99 -6.46
C VAL A 209 12.05 -6.64 -5.04
N LEU A 210 12.16 -7.63 -4.14
CA LEU A 210 12.46 -7.45 -2.72
C LEU A 210 13.79 -6.75 -2.44
N PRO A 211 14.91 -7.11 -3.11
CA PRO A 211 16.19 -6.42 -2.86
C PRO A 211 16.08 -4.91 -3.13
N VAL A 212 15.44 -4.54 -4.24
CA VAL A 212 15.20 -3.14 -4.60
C VAL A 212 14.27 -2.47 -3.59
N HIS A 213 13.22 -3.17 -3.14
CA HIS A 213 12.30 -2.65 -2.12
C HIS A 213 13.01 -2.36 -0.79
N ILE A 214 13.86 -3.27 -0.32
CA ILE A 214 14.62 -3.09 0.93
C ILE A 214 15.56 -1.88 0.82
N LEU A 215 16.37 -1.81 -0.24
CA LEU A 215 17.30 -0.71 -0.46
C LEU A 215 16.58 0.64 -0.58
N ALA A 216 15.50 0.69 -1.33
CA ALA A 216 14.69 1.88 -1.49
C ALA A 216 13.99 2.31 -0.19
N THR A 217 13.58 1.36 0.66
CA THR A 217 13.01 1.64 1.99
C THR A 217 14.04 2.28 2.92
N VAL A 218 15.30 1.81 2.90
CA VAL A 218 16.42 2.43 3.65
C VAL A 218 16.64 3.86 3.17
N LEU A 219 16.75 4.06 1.85
CA LEU A 219 16.95 5.37 1.24
C LEU A 219 15.80 6.33 1.61
N GLY A 220 14.56 5.89 1.47
CA GLY A 220 13.39 6.68 1.81
C GLY A 220 13.32 7.05 3.30
N SER A 221 13.73 6.14 4.18
CA SER A 221 13.80 6.42 5.62
C SER A 221 14.86 7.46 5.94
N PHE A 222 16.02 7.41 5.30
CA PHE A 222 17.06 8.42 5.42
C PHE A 222 16.60 9.79 4.90
N LEU A 223 15.93 9.82 3.74
CA LEU A 223 15.35 11.03 3.18
C LEU A 223 14.30 11.65 4.11
N PHE A 224 13.50 10.82 4.78
CA PHE A 224 12.51 11.29 5.76
C PHE A 224 13.17 12.07 6.90
N VAL A 225 14.22 11.52 7.51
CA VAL A 225 14.94 12.17 8.60
C VAL A 225 15.54 13.51 8.14
N ARG A 226 16.07 13.56 6.93
CA ARG A 226 16.62 14.79 6.34
C ARG A 226 15.54 15.84 6.01
N ALA A 227 14.39 15.40 5.54
CA ALA A 227 13.30 16.27 5.08
C ALA A 227 12.49 16.88 6.23
N LEU A 228 12.55 16.31 7.44
CA LEU A 228 11.99 16.94 8.65
C LEU A 228 12.53 18.36 8.87
N ARG A 229 13.65 18.72 8.23
CA ARG A 229 14.29 20.05 8.27
C ARG A 229 13.70 21.09 7.28
N GLY A 230 12.49 20.87 6.70
CA GLY A 230 11.78 21.94 5.98
C GLY A 230 11.25 21.66 4.57
N LYS A 231 11.45 20.46 3.97
CA LYS A 231 11.01 20.15 2.59
C LYS A 231 9.90 19.09 2.48
N ALA A 232 9.34 18.64 3.59
CA ALA A 232 8.39 17.54 3.66
C ALA A 232 7.13 17.76 2.78
N HIS A 233 6.59 19.00 2.75
CA HIS A 233 5.40 19.31 1.97
C HIS A 233 5.61 19.17 0.45
N ARG A 234 6.75 19.63 -0.06
CA ARG A 234 7.07 19.53 -1.50
C ARG A 234 7.20 18.07 -1.95
N ILE A 235 7.88 17.24 -1.15
CA ILE A 235 8.07 15.82 -1.46
C ILE A 235 6.72 15.10 -1.44
N LYS A 236 5.86 15.34 -0.43
CA LYS A 236 4.50 14.78 -0.39
C LYS A 236 3.72 15.12 -1.66
N ARG A 237 3.77 16.38 -2.12
CA ARG A 237 3.07 16.82 -3.33
C ARG A 237 3.61 16.12 -4.59
N ILE A 238 4.92 15.96 -4.72
CA ILE A 238 5.55 15.22 -5.84
C ILE A 238 5.07 13.75 -5.84
N CYS A 239 5.08 13.10 -4.68
CA CYS A 239 4.58 11.72 -4.56
C CYS A 239 3.12 11.58 -5.02
N LEU A 240 2.25 12.51 -4.63
CA LEU A 240 0.83 12.50 -5.03
C LEU A 240 0.64 12.77 -6.53
N LEU A 241 1.46 13.62 -7.13
CA LEU A 241 1.44 13.86 -8.58
C LEU A 241 1.91 12.62 -9.36
N ILE A 242 2.91 11.91 -8.87
CA ILE A 242 3.35 10.63 -9.46
C ILE A 242 2.21 9.60 -9.39
N LEU A 243 1.53 9.48 -8.24
CA LEU A 243 0.39 8.57 -8.08
C LEU A 243 -0.75 8.92 -9.04
N LEU A 244 -1.07 10.20 -9.18
CA LEU A 244 -2.10 10.67 -10.11
C LEU A 244 -1.74 10.32 -11.55
N LEU A 245 -0.50 10.59 -11.95
CA LEU A 245 -0.02 10.29 -13.30
C LEU A 245 -0.07 8.78 -13.59
N VAL A 246 0.40 7.96 -12.66
CA VAL A 246 0.35 6.48 -12.82
C VAL A 246 -1.08 5.98 -12.88
N GLY A 247 -1.98 6.49 -12.02
CA GLY A 247 -3.40 6.11 -12.07
C GLY A 247 -4.05 6.47 -13.41
N LEU A 248 -3.78 7.67 -13.95
CA LEU A 248 -4.27 8.09 -15.26
C LEU A 248 -3.71 7.21 -16.38
N LEU A 249 -2.40 6.95 -16.41
CA LEU A 249 -1.79 6.08 -17.41
C LEU A 249 -2.43 4.69 -17.43
N VAL A 250 -2.61 4.07 -16.25
CA VAL A 250 -3.18 2.72 -16.14
C VAL A 250 -4.67 2.67 -16.49
N LEU A 251 -5.41 3.77 -16.29
CA LEU A 251 -6.83 3.84 -16.65
C LEU A 251 -7.05 3.80 -18.17
N PHE A 252 -6.10 4.35 -18.95
CA PHE A 252 -6.18 4.43 -20.41
C PHE A 252 -5.43 3.32 -21.15
N LEU A 253 -4.68 2.48 -20.43
CA LEU A 253 -4.05 1.26 -20.95
C LEU A 253 -4.94 0.03 -20.73
#